data_d6ba3d78e99a3fa9a9a5fbcd6c47363c
#
_entry.id   d6ba3d78e99a3fa9a9a5fbcd6c47363c
#
_cell.length_a   1.000
_cell.length_b   1.000
_cell.length_c   1.000
_cell.angle_alpha   90.00
_cell.angle_beta   90.00
_cell.angle_gamma   90.00
#
_symmetry.space_group_name_H-M   'P 1'
#
loop_
_entity.id
_entity.type
_entity.pdbx_description
1 polymer ?
#
loop_
_entity_poly.entity_id
_entity_poly.type
_entity_poly.pdbx_seq_one_letter_code
_entity_poly.pdbx_strand_id
1 'polypeptide(L)'
;MTRLLNSLFLALSLVTFSASAEVFQVDDIRIEGLQRVSAGTVFAALPVSVGDLIDESAVREATRSLFRTGYFSDVVMVRENGVLVIGLEERPAVIEINLDGNKAIETEQLIDALRDNGLAEGQIFRQVILEGMVQELQRQYVAQGRYGALVKTEVKELPRNRVAVNI
;
A
#
# COMPACT_ATOMS: atom_id res chain seq x y z
N MET A 1 51.79 -14.14 60.19
CA MET A 1 50.99 -13.03 59.61
C MET A 1 50.66 -13.42 58.19
N THR A 2 49.54 -14.09 57.95
CA THR A 2 49.13 -14.62 56.66
C THR A 2 47.76 -14.05 56.35
N ARG A 3 47.68 -13.19 55.34
CA ARG A 3 46.44 -12.59 54.86
C ARG A 3 45.80 -13.49 53.79
N LEU A 4 44.65 -14.08 54.12
CA LEU A 4 43.78 -14.83 53.20
C LEU A 4 43.03 -13.82 52.33
N LEU A 5 43.29 -13.84 50.99
CA LEU A 5 42.54 -13.11 50.00
C LEU A 5 41.34 -13.98 49.58
N ASN A 6 40.16 -13.61 50.03
CA ASN A 6 38.89 -14.21 49.55
C ASN A 6 38.59 -13.60 48.16
N SER A 7 38.76 -14.38 47.11
CA SER A 7 38.25 -14.07 45.78
C SER A 7 36.80 -14.49 45.67
N LEU A 8 35.89 -13.53 45.79
CA LEU A 8 34.45 -13.69 45.53
C LEU A 8 34.23 -13.67 44.01
N PHE A 9 34.09 -14.85 43.41
CA PHE A 9 33.66 -14.99 42.02
C PHE A 9 32.15 -14.70 41.93
N LEU A 10 31.80 -13.50 41.48
CA LEU A 10 30.40 -13.14 41.14
C LEU A 10 30.06 -13.74 39.79
N ALA A 11 29.42 -14.90 39.73
CA ALA A 11 28.88 -15.49 38.51
C ALA A 11 27.68 -14.68 38.04
N LEU A 12 27.91 -13.81 37.06
CA LEU A 12 26.88 -13.06 36.34
C LEU A 12 26.13 -14.03 35.40
N SER A 13 25.04 -14.59 35.86
CA SER A 13 24.15 -15.41 35.00
C SER A 13 23.51 -14.55 33.95
N LEU A 14 23.99 -14.62 32.71
CA LEU A 14 23.28 -14.08 31.54
C LEU A 14 21.99 -14.90 31.32
N VAL A 15 20.88 -14.39 31.76
CA VAL A 15 19.57 -14.92 31.36
C VAL A 15 19.32 -14.48 29.91
N THR A 16 19.60 -15.38 28.98
CA THR A 16 19.22 -15.20 27.58
C THR A 16 17.71 -15.35 27.47
N PHE A 17 16.99 -14.25 27.35
CA PHE A 17 15.59 -14.26 26.93
C PHE A 17 15.56 -14.72 25.48
N SER A 18 15.28 -15.98 25.25
CA SER A 18 14.86 -16.47 23.92
C SER A 18 13.49 -15.90 23.66
N ALA A 19 13.39 -14.88 22.81
CA ALA A 19 12.12 -14.48 22.22
C ALA A 19 11.65 -15.64 21.34
N SER A 20 10.79 -16.51 21.87
CA SER A 20 10.07 -17.48 21.04
C SER A 20 9.19 -16.68 20.09
N ALA A 21 9.45 -16.77 18.79
CA ALA A 21 8.50 -16.29 17.78
C ALA A 21 7.19 -17.05 18.00
N GLU A 22 6.14 -16.34 18.36
CA GLU A 22 4.82 -16.91 18.57
C GLU A 22 4.29 -17.42 17.24
N VAL A 23 4.24 -18.74 17.08
CA VAL A 23 3.73 -19.42 15.89
C VAL A 23 2.23 -19.59 16.04
N PHE A 24 1.49 -19.25 15.00
CA PHE A 24 0.04 -19.33 14.93
C PHE A 24 -0.39 -20.30 13.85
N GLN A 25 -1.27 -21.25 14.16
CA GLN A 25 -1.89 -22.13 13.17
C GLN A 25 -3.11 -21.43 12.55
N VAL A 26 -3.16 -21.40 11.23
CA VAL A 26 -4.28 -20.81 10.48
C VAL A 26 -5.35 -21.88 10.28
N ASP A 27 -6.41 -21.85 11.09
CA ASP A 27 -7.54 -22.77 10.94
C ASP A 27 -8.55 -22.27 9.89
N ASP A 28 -8.65 -20.95 9.69
CA ASP A 28 -9.49 -20.31 8.68
C ASP A 28 -8.93 -18.94 8.29
N ILE A 29 -9.33 -18.44 7.10
CA ILE A 29 -8.98 -17.11 6.61
C ILE A 29 -10.25 -16.34 6.29
N ARG A 30 -10.44 -15.20 6.95
CA ARG A 30 -11.55 -14.28 6.72
C ARG A 30 -11.04 -13.00 6.07
N ILE A 31 -11.68 -12.59 4.98
CA ILE A 31 -11.36 -11.37 4.25
C ILE A 31 -12.52 -10.38 4.45
N GLU A 32 -12.18 -9.16 4.83
CA GLU A 32 -13.13 -8.06 5.08
C GLU A 32 -12.73 -6.82 4.26
N GLY A 33 -13.72 -5.96 3.94
CA GLY A 33 -13.49 -4.68 3.26
C GLY A 33 -13.47 -4.73 1.73
N LEU A 34 -13.68 -5.90 1.11
CA LEU A 34 -13.76 -6.01 -0.36
C LEU A 34 -15.02 -5.33 -0.91
N GLN A 35 -14.86 -4.59 -2.00
CA GLN A 35 -15.93 -3.91 -2.72
C GLN A 35 -15.99 -4.30 -4.20
N ARG A 36 -14.85 -4.29 -4.90
CA ARG A 36 -14.70 -4.55 -6.33
C ARG A 36 -13.73 -5.68 -6.62
N VAL A 37 -12.70 -5.83 -5.78
CA VAL A 37 -11.71 -6.91 -5.89
C VAL A 37 -12.35 -8.21 -5.41
N SER A 38 -12.17 -9.30 -6.17
CA SER A 38 -12.69 -10.60 -5.77
C SER A 38 -11.84 -11.23 -4.66
N ALA A 39 -12.47 -12.01 -3.78
CA ALA A 39 -11.73 -12.80 -2.79
C ALA A 39 -10.71 -13.74 -3.45
N GLY A 40 -11.02 -14.29 -4.62
CA GLY A 40 -10.08 -15.12 -5.40
C GLY A 40 -8.80 -14.38 -5.78
N THR A 41 -8.88 -13.09 -6.10
CA THR A 41 -7.71 -12.25 -6.37
C THR A 41 -6.83 -12.10 -5.13
N VAL A 42 -7.46 -11.94 -3.95
CA VAL A 42 -6.74 -11.85 -2.68
C VAL A 42 -6.04 -13.17 -2.37
N PHE A 43 -6.76 -14.31 -2.45
CA PHE A 43 -6.18 -15.63 -2.20
C PHE A 43 -5.04 -15.97 -3.17
N ALA A 44 -5.14 -15.57 -4.44
CA ALA A 44 -4.07 -15.81 -5.42
C ALA A 44 -2.78 -15.02 -5.10
N ALA A 45 -2.90 -13.90 -4.41
CA ALA A 45 -1.77 -13.08 -3.99
C ALA A 45 -1.25 -13.41 -2.58
N LEU A 46 -2.03 -14.16 -1.80
CA LEU A 46 -1.72 -14.48 -0.41
C LEU A 46 -0.77 -15.69 -0.32
N PRO A 47 0.45 -15.57 0.23
CA PRO A 47 1.39 -16.68 0.38
C PRO A 47 1.13 -17.51 1.66
N VAL A 48 -0.12 -17.54 2.13
CA VAL A 48 -0.55 -18.25 3.35
C VAL A 48 -1.85 -19.00 3.04
N SER A 49 -1.93 -20.23 3.52
CA SER A 49 -3.09 -21.11 3.35
C SER A 49 -3.64 -21.58 4.69
N VAL A 50 -4.89 -22.06 4.68
CA VAL A 50 -5.46 -22.77 5.82
C VAL A 50 -4.65 -24.02 6.12
N GLY A 51 -4.30 -24.24 7.37
CA GLY A 51 -3.44 -25.31 7.87
C GLY A 51 -1.98 -24.89 8.09
N ASP A 52 -1.54 -23.76 7.56
CA ASP A 52 -0.17 -23.27 7.73
C ASP A 52 0.11 -22.85 9.18
N LEU A 53 1.35 -23.08 9.59
CA LEU A 53 1.93 -22.50 10.80
C LEU A 53 2.67 -21.22 10.41
N ILE A 54 2.15 -20.08 10.82
CA ILE A 54 2.70 -18.77 10.47
C ILE A 54 3.27 -18.05 11.70
N ASP A 55 4.34 -17.34 11.48
CA ASP A 55 4.95 -16.41 12.43
C ASP A 55 4.73 -14.95 11.96
N GLU A 56 5.27 -14.02 12.71
CA GLU A 56 5.22 -12.60 12.35
C GLU A 56 5.89 -12.29 11.00
N SER A 57 6.89 -13.07 10.59
CA SER A 57 7.58 -12.88 9.30
C SER A 57 6.67 -13.26 8.13
N ALA A 58 5.91 -14.33 8.26
CA ALA A 58 4.92 -14.76 7.27
C ALA A 58 3.78 -13.74 7.15
N VAL A 59 3.30 -13.16 8.26
CA VAL A 59 2.31 -12.08 8.24
C VAL A 59 2.84 -10.84 7.51
N ARG A 60 4.09 -10.43 7.78
CA ARG A 60 4.71 -9.30 7.05
C ARG A 60 4.85 -9.58 5.56
N GLU A 61 5.22 -10.80 5.16
CA GLU A 61 5.34 -11.16 3.74
C GLU A 61 3.97 -11.20 3.07
N ALA A 62 2.95 -11.74 3.72
CA ALA A 62 1.57 -11.72 3.25
C ALA A 62 1.06 -10.30 3.04
N THR A 63 1.30 -9.42 4.00
CA THR A 63 0.95 -7.99 3.91
C THR A 63 1.63 -7.33 2.71
N ARG A 64 2.96 -7.53 2.53
CA ARG A 64 3.68 -6.99 1.37
C ARG A 64 3.15 -7.54 0.05
N SER A 65 2.81 -8.83 0.02
CA SER A 65 2.29 -9.45 -1.20
C SER A 65 0.98 -8.82 -1.65
N LEU A 66 0.07 -8.56 -0.71
CA LEU A 66 -1.18 -7.87 -0.99
C LEU A 66 -0.95 -6.41 -1.43
N PHE A 67 -0.05 -5.67 -0.76
CA PHE A 67 0.30 -4.31 -1.20
C PHE A 67 0.92 -4.28 -2.61
N ARG A 68 1.74 -5.27 -2.98
CA ARG A 68 2.35 -5.37 -4.33
C ARG A 68 1.33 -5.52 -5.45
N THR A 69 0.12 -6.02 -5.16
CA THR A 69 -0.96 -6.06 -6.16
C THR A 69 -1.39 -4.68 -6.63
N GLY A 70 -1.17 -3.64 -5.80
CA GLY A 70 -1.57 -2.27 -6.06
C GLY A 70 -3.05 -1.98 -5.84
N TYR A 71 -3.86 -2.97 -5.49
CA TYR A 71 -5.31 -2.81 -5.31
C TYR A 71 -5.68 -2.13 -3.99
N PHE A 72 -4.83 -2.22 -2.96
CA PHE A 72 -5.17 -1.83 -1.60
C PHE A 72 -4.41 -0.58 -1.15
N SER A 73 -5.10 0.32 -0.47
CA SER A 73 -4.53 1.47 0.24
C SER A 73 -4.07 1.06 1.64
N ASP A 74 -4.80 0.13 2.27
CA ASP A 74 -4.43 -0.43 3.56
C ASP A 74 -4.69 -1.93 3.64
N VAL A 75 -3.86 -2.63 4.45
CA VAL A 75 -3.93 -4.06 4.71
C VAL A 75 -3.63 -4.29 6.18
N VAL A 76 -4.62 -4.76 6.92
CA VAL A 76 -4.50 -5.10 8.34
C VAL A 76 -4.70 -6.60 8.52
N MET A 77 -3.81 -7.26 9.23
CA MET A 77 -3.94 -8.68 9.56
C MET A 77 -4.03 -8.87 11.06
N VAL A 78 -5.08 -9.56 11.51
CA VAL A 78 -5.33 -9.85 12.93
C VAL A 78 -5.52 -11.36 13.10
N ARG A 79 -5.00 -11.90 14.19
CA ARG A 79 -5.19 -13.30 14.58
C ARG A 79 -6.28 -13.39 15.63
N GLU A 80 -7.34 -14.11 15.35
CA GLU A 80 -8.50 -14.27 16.23
C GLU A 80 -8.89 -15.74 16.32
N ASN A 81 -8.61 -16.40 17.46
CA ASN A 81 -9.09 -17.77 17.76
C ASN A 81 -8.88 -18.77 16.62
N GLY A 82 -7.68 -18.85 16.04
CA GLY A 82 -7.37 -19.73 14.91
C GLY A 82 -7.70 -19.13 13.53
N VAL A 83 -8.40 -18.00 13.46
CA VAL A 83 -8.75 -17.31 12.21
C VAL A 83 -7.73 -16.21 11.89
N LEU A 84 -7.21 -16.19 10.68
CA LEU A 84 -6.48 -15.06 10.15
C LEU A 84 -7.48 -14.08 9.49
N VAL A 85 -7.78 -12.98 10.18
CA VAL A 85 -8.66 -11.93 9.65
C VAL A 85 -7.82 -10.93 8.87
N ILE A 86 -8.17 -10.71 7.59
CA ILE A 86 -7.51 -9.79 6.67
C ILE A 86 -8.47 -8.65 6.35
N GLY A 87 -8.27 -7.51 6.99
CA GLY A 87 -8.96 -6.26 6.70
C GLY A 87 -8.29 -5.53 5.53
N LEU A 88 -9.04 -5.19 4.49
CA LEU A 88 -8.55 -4.58 3.27
C LEU A 88 -9.29 -3.27 2.99
N GLU A 89 -8.55 -2.23 2.65
CA GLU A 89 -9.09 -1.01 2.09
C GLU A 89 -8.69 -0.91 0.61
N GLU A 90 -9.68 -0.99 -0.28
CA GLU A 90 -9.42 -0.92 -1.72
C GLU A 90 -9.14 0.51 -2.19
N ARG A 91 -8.16 0.70 -3.07
CA ARG A 91 -7.98 1.95 -3.79
C ARG A 91 -9.15 2.19 -4.74
N PRO A 92 -9.62 3.44 -4.87
CA PRO A 92 -10.70 3.76 -5.80
C PRO A 92 -10.27 3.57 -7.26
N ALA A 93 -11.23 3.41 -8.17
CA ALA A 93 -11.00 3.43 -9.60
C ALA A 93 -11.31 4.79 -10.19
N VAL A 94 -10.50 5.22 -11.14
CA VAL A 94 -10.78 6.39 -11.97
C VAL A 94 -11.91 6.05 -12.93
N ILE A 95 -12.98 6.83 -12.93
CA ILE A 95 -14.07 6.68 -13.92
C ILE A 95 -14.14 7.84 -14.90
N GLU A 96 -13.52 8.96 -14.57
CA GLU A 96 -13.57 10.17 -15.37
C GLU A 96 -12.32 11.00 -15.13
N ILE A 97 -11.74 11.53 -16.21
CA ILE A 97 -10.64 12.49 -16.18
C ILE A 97 -11.06 13.71 -17.01
N ASN A 98 -11.18 14.85 -16.33
CA ASN A 98 -11.52 16.12 -16.95
C ASN A 98 -10.29 17.03 -16.98
N LEU A 99 -9.98 17.53 -18.17
CA LEU A 99 -8.91 18.50 -18.41
C LEU A 99 -9.51 19.85 -18.82
N ASP A 100 -9.11 20.93 -18.15
CA ASP A 100 -9.58 22.27 -18.46
C ASP A 100 -8.43 23.28 -18.46
N GLY A 101 -8.51 24.26 -19.35
CA GLY A 101 -7.51 25.34 -19.43
C GLY A 101 -6.18 24.99 -20.10
N ASN A 102 -6.02 23.82 -20.66
CA ASN A 102 -4.79 23.31 -21.31
C ASN A 102 -4.53 23.87 -22.73
N LYS A 103 -4.65 25.19 -22.90
CA LYS A 103 -4.58 25.87 -24.22
C LYS A 103 -3.26 25.69 -24.98
N ALA A 104 -2.19 25.29 -24.31
CA ALA A 104 -0.86 25.18 -24.91
C ALA A 104 -0.48 23.75 -25.29
N ILE A 105 -1.17 22.76 -24.75
CA ILE A 105 -0.94 21.35 -25.02
C ILE A 105 -2.29 20.74 -25.41
N GLU A 106 -2.31 20.00 -26.50
CA GLU A 106 -3.53 19.34 -26.98
C GLU A 106 -4.07 18.33 -25.93
N THR A 107 -5.39 18.33 -25.74
CA THR A 107 -6.05 17.48 -24.75
C THR A 107 -5.74 16.00 -24.94
N GLU A 108 -5.73 15.52 -26.21
CA GLU A 108 -5.42 14.13 -26.55
C GLU A 108 -3.99 13.75 -26.11
N GLN A 109 -3.02 14.65 -26.33
CA GLN A 109 -1.63 14.41 -25.88
C GLN A 109 -1.52 14.31 -24.36
N LEU A 110 -2.30 15.11 -23.63
CA LEU A 110 -2.33 15.05 -22.18
C LEU A 110 -2.97 13.75 -21.69
N ILE A 111 -4.09 13.34 -22.28
CA ILE A 111 -4.76 12.09 -21.93
C ILE A 111 -3.85 10.88 -22.21
N ASP A 112 -3.15 10.86 -23.33
CA ASP A 112 -2.20 9.80 -23.64
C ASP A 112 -1.03 9.78 -22.65
N ALA A 113 -0.46 10.94 -22.32
CA ALA A 113 0.60 11.03 -21.32
C ALA A 113 0.12 10.57 -19.91
N LEU A 114 -1.10 10.91 -19.51
CA LEU A 114 -1.69 10.43 -18.27
C LEU A 114 -1.84 8.91 -18.27
N ARG A 115 -2.37 8.35 -19.37
CA ARG A 115 -2.55 6.90 -19.56
C ARG A 115 -1.23 6.14 -19.48
N ASP A 116 -0.21 6.61 -20.18
CA ASP A 116 1.13 6.00 -20.24
C ASP A 116 1.80 5.97 -18.86
N ASN A 117 1.43 6.91 -17.99
CA ASN A 117 1.89 6.97 -16.62
C ASN A 117 0.96 6.28 -15.60
N GLY A 118 -0.08 5.58 -16.08
CA GLY A 118 -0.96 4.77 -15.24
C GLY A 118 -2.11 5.55 -14.59
N LEU A 119 -2.47 6.72 -15.13
CA LEU A 119 -3.68 7.46 -14.77
C LEU A 119 -4.64 7.47 -15.97
N ALA A 120 -5.59 6.57 -15.98
CA ALA A 120 -6.61 6.47 -17.02
C ALA A 120 -7.93 5.98 -16.45
N GLU A 121 -9.02 6.21 -17.18
CA GLU A 121 -10.32 5.66 -16.84
C GLU A 121 -10.27 4.13 -16.76
N GLY A 122 -10.92 3.57 -15.75
CA GLY A 122 -10.90 2.13 -15.44
C GLY A 122 -9.67 1.68 -14.64
N GLN A 123 -8.63 2.47 -14.53
CA GLN A 123 -7.43 2.18 -13.75
C GLN A 123 -7.63 2.48 -12.26
N ILE A 124 -6.79 1.86 -11.43
CA ILE A 124 -6.74 2.16 -10.00
C ILE A 124 -6.13 3.54 -9.78
N PHE A 125 -6.84 4.37 -9.05
CA PHE A 125 -6.35 5.69 -8.69
C PHE A 125 -5.20 5.61 -7.68
N ARG A 126 -4.11 6.29 -7.99
CA ARG A 126 -2.95 6.45 -7.11
C ARG A 126 -2.61 7.93 -7.03
N GLN A 127 -2.78 8.49 -5.86
CA GLN A 127 -2.51 9.91 -5.59
C GLN A 127 -1.08 10.32 -6.02
N VAL A 128 -0.09 9.47 -5.73
CA VAL A 128 1.32 9.73 -6.09
C VAL A 128 1.55 9.86 -7.61
N ILE A 129 0.77 9.15 -8.43
CA ILE A 129 0.83 9.25 -9.89
C ILE A 129 0.28 10.62 -10.31
N LEU A 130 -0.87 11.02 -9.81
CA LEU A 130 -1.46 12.33 -10.10
C LEU A 130 -0.50 13.47 -9.73
N GLU A 131 0.08 13.43 -8.53
CA GLU A 131 1.04 14.44 -8.06
C GLU A 131 2.29 14.50 -8.94
N GLY A 132 2.82 13.35 -9.35
CA GLY A 132 3.94 13.28 -10.29
C GLY A 132 3.61 13.91 -11.65
N MET A 133 2.41 13.64 -12.18
CA MET A 133 1.94 14.22 -13.43
C MET A 133 1.75 15.73 -13.35
N VAL A 134 1.20 16.23 -12.23
CA VAL A 134 1.08 17.68 -11.99
C VAL A 134 2.44 18.37 -12.06
N GLN A 135 3.45 17.79 -11.40
CA GLN A 135 4.80 18.35 -11.42
C GLN A 135 5.42 18.31 -12.82
N GLU A 136 5.19 17.23 -13.59
CA GLU A 136 5.68 17.13 -14.96
C GLU A 136 5.01 18.16 -15.87
N LEU A 137 3.69 18.29 -15.82
CA LEU A 137 2.95 19.30 -16.57
C LEU A 137 3.44 20.71 -16.22
N GLN A 138 3.64 21.00 -14.94
CA GLN A 138 4.17 22.30 -14.52
C GLN A 138 5.56 22.59 -15.13
N ARG A 139 6.45 21.58 -15.14
CA ARG A 139 7.78 21.69 -15.79
C ARG A 139 7.67 21.94 -17.29
N GLN A 140 6.77 21.24 -17.98
CA GLN A 140 6.56 21.42 -19.43
C GLN A 140 6.05 22.81 -19.79
N TYR A 141 5.09 23.35 -19.00
CA TYR A 141 4.62 24.73 -19.20
C TYR A 141 5.73 25.75 -18.98
N VAL A 142 6.55 25.59 -17.95
CA VAL A 142 7.71 26.46 -17.68
C VAL A 142 8.73 26.38 -18.83
N ALA A 143 9.03 25.18 -19.33
CA ALA A 143 9.94 24.98 -20.47
C ALA A 143 9.46 25.67 -21.77
N GLN A 144 8.14 25.82 -21.93
CA GLN A 144 7.53 26.58 -23.03
C GLN A 144 7.44 28.11 -22.76
N GLY A 145 8.12 28.60 -21.70
CA GLY A 145 8.12 30.02 -21.33
C GLY A 145 6.87 30.48 -20.58
N ARG A 146 6.01 29.57 -20.16
CA ARG A 146 4.77 29.91 -19.43
C ARG A 146 4.98 29.84 -17.91
N TYR A 147 5.82 30.73 -17.40
CA TYR A 147 6.25 30.75 -15.99
C TYR A 147 5.11 31.00 -14.99
N GLY A 148 3.99 31.55 -15.42
CA GLY A 148 2.80 31.79 -14.57
C GLY A 148 1.76 30.69 -14.64
N ALA A 149 2.02 29.58 -15.34
CA ALA A 149 1.10 28.46 -15.40
C ALA A 149 1.00 27.76 -14.03
N LEU A 150 -0.22 27.46 -13.62
CA LEU A 150 -0.51 26.74 -12.39
C LEU A 150 -1.43 25.55 -12.71
N VAL A 151 -0.94 24.35 -12.46
CA VAL A 151 -1.73 23.14 -12.60
C VAL A 151 -2.40 22.86 -11.24
N LYS A 152 -3.73 22.82 -11.24
CA LYS A 152 -4.55 22.49 -10.06
C LYS A 152 -5.24 21.16 -10.31
N THR A 153 -5.43 20.40 -9.27
CA THR A 153 -6.17 19.14 -9.33
C THR A 153 -7.23 19.08 -8.25
N GLU A 154 -8.34 18.44 -8.60
CA GLU A 154 -9.40 18.08 -7.67
C GLU A 154 -9.77 16.61 -7.90
N VAL A 155 -9.76 15.82 -6.83
CA VAL A 155 -10.21 14.43 -6.85
C VAL A 155 -11.55 14.35 -6.15
N LYS A 156 -12.58 13.97 -6.89
CA LYS A 156 -13.95 13.84 -6.39
C LYS A 156 -14.25 12.38 -6.11
N GLU A 157 -14.52 12.07 -4.86
CA GLU A 157 -15.00 10.74 -4.47
C GLU A 157 -16.41 10.50 -4.96
N LEU A 158 -16.66 9.31 -5.48
CA LEU A 158 -17.92 8.88 -6.06
C LEU A 158 -18.36 7.52 -5.45
N PRO A 159 -19.66 7.22 -5.45
CA PRO A 159 -20.16 5.95 -4.94
C PRO A 159 -19.47 4.73 -5.55
N ARG A 160 -19.42 3.63 -4.80
CA ARG A 160 -18.78 2.35 -5.17
C ARG A 160 -17.27 2.45 -5.36
N ASN A 161 -16.59 3.15 -4.45
CA ASN A 161 -15.15 3.31 -4.41
C ASN A 161 -14.55 3.74 -5.77
N ARG A 162 -15.02 4.87 -6.29
CA ARG A 162 -14.63 5.47 -7.57
C ARG A 162 -14.25 6.93 -7.38
N VAL A 163 -13.46 7.46 -8.31
CA VAL A 163 -13.11 8.87 -8.34
C VAL A 163 -13.24 9.46 -9.74
N ALA A 164 -13.58 10.75 -9.79
CA ALA A 164 -13.38 11.61 -10.94
C ALA A 164 -12.19 12.53 -10.64
N VAL A 165 -11.31 12.72 -11.61
CA VAL A 165 -10.10 13.55 -11.50
C VAL A 165 -10.26 14.75 -12.43
N ASN A 166 -10.19 15.95 -11.87
CA ASN A 166 -10.18 17.22 -12.62
C ASN A 166 -8.78 17.82 -12.56
N ILE A 167 -8.24 18.23 -13.67
CA ILE A 167 -6.89 18.80 -13.81
C ILE A 167 -6.98 20.12 -14.59
#